data_8e111cc20b0d50fea77a6c7b66ae4953
#
_entry.id   8e111cc20b0d50fea77a6c7b66ae4953
#
_cell.length_a   1.000
_cell.length_b   1.000
_cell.length_c   1.000
_cell.angle_alpha   90.00
_cell.angle_beta   90.00
_cell.angle_gamma   90.00
#
_symmetry.space_group_name_H-M   'P 1'
#
loop_
_entity.id
_entity.type
_entity.pdbx_description
1 polymer ?
#
loop_
_entity_poly.entity_id
_entity_poly.type
_entity_poly.pdbx_seq_one_letter_code
_entity_poly.pdbx_strand_id
1 'polypeptide(L)'
;YYMYRARWNEHQHTTHLLPHWNWKGREGQVTPVYCYTDGVEGELFVNGKSQGRVRKDKSSRLDRYRLRWNNVKYEPGEIRVVTYNQYGEKVGEDVKRTAGEPAQMKFSVETPDHEPIACMVEGCTDEHNVLLNADGNDLAFITVSLLDKDGNECPLADDELTFEVKGAGTF
;
A
#
# COMPACT_ATOMS: atom_id res chain seq x y z
N TYR A 1 2.92 -7.11 8.52
CA TYR A 1 3.37 -5.76 8.84
C TYR A 1 2.20 -4.85 9.23
N TYR A 2 1.26 -4.53 8.35
CA TYR A 2 0.19 -3.53 8.58
C TYR A 2 -0.74 -3.83 9.76
N MET A 3 -1.02 -5.10 10.05
CA MET A 3 -1.80 -5.48 11.23
C MET A 3 -1.08 -5.08 12.53
N TYR A 4 0.24 -5.29 12.59
CA TYR A 4 1.05 -4.91 13.73
C TYR A 4 1.21 -3.41 13.83
N ARG A 5 1.46 -2.72 12.70
CA ARG A 5 1.52 -1.26 12.65
C ARG A 5 0.23 -0.62 13.16
N ALA A 6 -0.92 -1.11 12.70
CA ALA A 6 -2.22 -0.61 13.16
C ALA A 6 -2.50 -0.84 14.66
N ARG A 7 -1.75 -1.74 15.30
CA ARG A 7 -1.95 -2.08 16.71
C ARG A 7 -0.93 -1.44 17.64
N TRP A 8 0.30 -1.25 17.19
CA TRP A 8 1.43 -0.88 18.05
C TRP A 8 2.03 0.49 17.72
N ASN A 9 1.80 1.04 16.54
CA ASN A 9 2.26 2.37 16.21
C ASN A 9 1.26 3.42 16.75
N GLU A 10 1.72 4.23 17.69
CA GLU A 10 0.92 5.31 18.31
C GLU A 10 1.15 6.67 17.64
N HIS A 11 2.14 6.76 16.75
CA HIS A 11 2.56 8.02 16.13
C HIS A 11 1.94 8.25 14.74
N GLN A 12 1.47 7.20 14.10
CA GLN A 12 0.95 7.27 12.75
C GLN A 12 -0.31 6.40 12.58
N HIS A 13 -1.37 6.99 12.07
CA HIS A 13 -2.57 6.25 11.68
C HIS A 13 -2.27 5.22 10.59
N THR A 14 -2.95 4.12 10.68
CA THR A 14 -2.86 3.03 9.69
C THR A 14 -4.24 2.74 9.14
N THR A 15 -4.35 2.80 7.82
CA THR A 15 -5.49 2.25 7.08
C THR A 15 -4.90 1.52 5.88
N HIS A 16 -5.07 0.20 5.84
CA HIS A 16 -4.51 -0.64 4.78
C HIS A 16 -5.54 -1.64 4.28
N LEU A 17 -5.92 -1.47 3.03
CA LEU A 17 -6.94 -2.25 2.33
C LEU A 17 -6.34 -3.47 1.67
N LEU A 18 -7.01 -4.61 1.79
CA LEU A 18 -6.65 -5.89 1.19
C LEU A 18 -7.88 -6.55 0.57
N PRO A 19 -7.72 -7.32 -0.50
CA PRO A 19 -6.51 -7.55 -1.34
C PRO A 19 -6.29 -6.41 -2.34
N HIS A 20 -5.37 -6.61 -3.32
CA HIS A 20 -5.32 -5.78 -4.52
C HIS A 20 -6.64 -5.86 -5.29
N TRP A 21 -6.89 -4.91 -6.20
CA TRP A 21 -8.16 -4.87 -6.93
C TRP A 21 -7.98 -5.15 -8.43
N ASN A 22 -7.27 -6.25 -8.72
CA ASN A 22 -6.94 -6.73 -10.08
C ASN A 22 -7.29 -8.21 -10.20
N TRP A 23 -8.55 -8.52 -10.53
CA TRP A 23 -9.09 -9.88 -10.59
C TRP A 23 -9.73 -10.14 -11.95
N LYS A 24 -8.98 -9.97 -13.04
CA LYS A 24 -9.43 -10.21 -14.43
C LYS A 24 -10.10 -11.58 -14.55
N GLY A 25 -11.32 -11.61 -15.09
CA GLY A 25 -12.12 -12.83 -15.25
C GLY A 25 -12.91 -13.25 -14.00
N ARG A 26 -12.93 -12.42 -12.94
CA ARG A 26 -13.73 -12.68 -11.73
C ARG A 26 -14.81 -11.64 -11.48
N GLU A 27 -15.20 -10.92 -12.53
CA GLU A 27 -16.23 -9.89 -12.46
C GLU A 27 -17.55 -10.47 -11.93
N GLY A 28 -18.14 -9.80 -10.94
CA GLY A 28 -19.36 -10.23 -10.26
C GLY A 28 -19.18 -11.34 -9.21
N GLN A 29 -18.01 -11.96 -9.12
CA GLN A 29 -17.72 -12.97 -8.10
C GLN A 29 -17.45 -12.32 -6.74
N VAL A 30 -17.81 -13.03 -5.67
CA VAL A 30 -17.54 -12.58 -4.31
C VAL A 30 -16.03 -12.59 -4.04
N THR A 31 -15.54 -11.43 -3.61
CA THR A 31 -14.14 -11.22 -3.23
C THR A 31 -14.15 -10.57 -1.83
N PRO A 32 -13.89 -11.33 -0.76
CA PRO A 32 -13.85 -10.78 0.59
C PRO A 32 -12.77 -9.70 0.72
N VAL A 33 -13.11 -8.62 1.41
CA VAL A 33 -12.25 -7.46 1.60
C VAL A 33 -11.94 -7.26 3.07
N TYR A 34 -10.70 -6.92 3.36
CA TYR A 34 -10.21 -6.66 4.71
C TYR A 34 -9.56 -5.29 4.79
N CYS A 35 -9.61 -4.68 5.97
CA CYS A 35 -8.84 -3.47 6.25
C CYS A 35 -8.18 -3.60 7.62
N TYR A 36 -6.85 -3.46 7.65
CA TYR A 36 -6.09 -3.27 8.89
C TYR A 36 -6.03 -1.78 9.19
N THR A 37 -6.54 -1.40 10.35
CA THR A 37 -6.60 0.00 10.76
C THR A 37 -6.51 0.13 12.28
N ASP A 38 -6.00 1.23 12.78
CA ASP A 38 -6.14 1.65 14.18
C ASP A 38 -7.54 2.21 14.48
N GLY A 39 -8.28 2.66 13.45
CA GLY A 39 -9.70 3.02 13.57
C GLY A 39 -10.55 1.87 14.10
N VAL A 40 -11.73 2.19 14.63
CA VAL A 40 -12.66 1.19 15.20
C VAL A 40 -13.74 0.78 14.23
N GLU A 41 -13.96 1.57 13.19
CA GLU A 41 -15.05 1.42 12.22
C GLU A 41 -14.57 1.87 10.84
N GLY A 42 -15.21 1.36 9.78
CA GLY A 42 -14.93 1.79 8.42
C GLY A 42 -16.08 1.53 7.47
N GLU A 43 -16.12 2.32 6.41
CA GLU A 43 -17.06 2.18 5.31
C GLU A 43 -16.30 1.89 4.01
N LEU A 44 -16.74 0.86 3.31
CA LEU A 44 -16.14 0.42 2.05
C LEU A 44 -16.99 0.89 0.88
N PHE A 45 -16.30 1.29 -0.19
CA PHE A 45 -16.93 1.72 -1.45
C PHE A 45 -16.31 0.96 -2.61
N VAL A 46 -17.14 0.52 -3.55
CA VAL A 46 -16.73 0.01 -4.86
C VAL A 46 -17.34 0.91 -5.92
N ASN A 47 -16.51 1.51 -6.75
CA ASN A 47 -16.90 2.48 -7.77
C ASN A 47 -17.89 3.55 -7.22
N GLY A 48 -17.58 4.07 -6.03
CA GLY A 48 -18.38 5.08 -5.33
C GLY A 48 -19.64 4.56 -4.63
N LYS A 49 -20.00 3.27 -4.79
CA LYS A 49 -21.16 2.66 -4.11
C LYS A 49 -20.76 2.07 -2.78
N SER A 50 -21.42 2.48 -1.69
CA SER A 50 -21.19 1.92 -0.36
C SER A 50 -21.51 0.42 -0.32
N GLN A 51 -20.60 -0.34 0.25
CA GLN A 51 -20.73 -1.78 0.56
C GLN A 51 -21.09 -1.99 2.04
N GLY A 52 -21.42 -0.92 2.72
CA GLY A 52 -21.79 -0.90 4.12
C GLY A 52 -20.66 -0.50 5.05
N ARG A 53 -21.07 -0.13 6.24
CA ARG A 53 -20.21 0.28 7.33
C ARG A 53 -20.08 -0.86 8.32
N VAL A 54 -18.85 -1.19 8.71
CA VAL A 54 -18.55 -2.27 9.65
C VAL A 54 -17.70 -1.77 10.79
N ARG A 55 -17.85 -2.41 11.95
CA ARG A 55 -17.11 -2.10 13.16
C ARG A 55 -16.29 -3.31 13.59
N LYS A 56 -15.12 -3.09 14.20
CA LYS A 56 -14.32 -4.16 14.79
C LYS A 56 -15.13 -4.90 15.87
N ASP A 57 -15.13 -6.21 15.79
CA ASP A 57 -15.75 -7.07 16.80
C ASP A 57 -14.71 -7.47 17.85
N LYS A 58 -14.79 -6.85 19.02
CA LYS A 58 -13.86 -7.12 20.13
C LYS A 58 -13.99 -8.54 20.69
N SER A 59 -15.12 -9.22 20.48
CA SER A 59 -15.36 -10.61 20.90
C SER A 59 -14.74 -11.62 19.95
N SER A 60 -14.61 -11.26 18.68
CA SER A 60 -13.99 -12.12 17.66
C SER A 60 -12.49 -12.20 17.82
N ARG A 61 -11.93 -13.41 17.71
CA ARG A 61 -10.49 -13.64 17.76
C ARG A 61 -9.71 -12.93 16.64
N LEU A 62 -10.32 -12.79 15.46
CA LEU A 62 -9.71 -12.20 14.27
C LEU A 62 -10.20 -10.78 14.01
N ASP A 63 -11.50 -10.55 14.07
CA ASP A 63 -12.09 -9.28 13.63
C ASP A 63 -11.96 -8.16 14.68
N ARG A 64 -11.35 -8.44 15.84
CA ARG A 64 -10.85 -7.42 16.79
C ARG A 64 -9.67 -6.60 16.24
N TYR A 65 -8.97 -7.13 15.22
CA TYR A 65 -7.77 -6.53 14.65
C TYR A 65 -7.98 -5.98 13.22
N ARG A 66 -9.15 -6.24 12.61
CA ARG A 66 -9.44 -5.85 11.24
C ARG A 66 -10.92 -5.53 11.04
N LEU A 67 -11.20 -4.81 9.98
CA LEU A 67 -12.55 -4.71 9.42
C LEU A 67 -12.67 -5.74 8.30
N ARG A 68 -13.89 -6.27 8.10
CA ARG A 68 -14.12 -7.33 7.11
C ARG A 68 -15.47 -7.18 6.42
N TRP A 69 -15.46 -7.23 5.09
CA TRP A 69 -16.64 -7.29 4.22
C TRP A 69 -16.59 -8.60 3.44
N ASN A 70 -17.50 -9.55 3.72
CA ASN A 70 -17.44 -10.92 3.19
C ASN A 70 -18.08 -11.07 1.81
N ASN A 71 -18.98 -10.18 1.43
CA ASN A 71 -19.87 -10.36 0.28
C ASN A 71 -19.67 -9.30 -0.81
N VAL A 72 -18.49 -8.70 -0.87
CA VAL A 72 -18.16 -7.71 -1.89
C VAL A 72 -18.02 -8.41 -3.24
N LYS A 73 -18.75 -7.96 -4.23
CA LYS A 73 -18.59 -8.44 -5.61
C LYS A 73 -17.49 -7.63 -6.30
N TYR A 74 -16.59 -8.34 -6.96
CA TYR A 74 -15.57 -7.68 -7.74
C TYR A 74 -16.19 -6.98 -8.95
N GLU A 75 -15.92 -5.69 -9.07
CA GLU A 75 -16.16 -4.87 -10.24
C GLU A 75 -14.86 -4.11 -10.54
N PRO A 76 -14.32 -4.16 -11.79
CA PRO A 76 -13.15 -3.36 -12.13
C PRO A 76 -13.38 -1.87 -11.86
N GLY A 77 -12.31 -1.17 -11.49
CA GLY A 77 -12.36 0.24 -11.13
C GLY A 77 -11.74 0.52 -9.76
N GLU A 78 -12.40 1.28 -8.93
CA GLU A 78 -11.90 1.70 -7.64
C GLU A 78 -12.56 0.96 -6.47
N ILE A 79 -11.73 0.50 -5.55
CA ILE A 79 -12.18 0.13 -4.20
C ILE A 79 -11.52 1.07 -3.19
N ARG A 80 -12.33 1.63 -2.29
CA ARG A 80 -11.90 2.62 -1.30
C ARG A 80 -12.49 2.32 0.06
N VAL A 81 -11.70 2.44 1.11
CA VAL A 81 -12.16 2.37 2.49
C VAL A 81 -11.88 3.69 3.20
N VAL A 82 -12.84 4.15 3.97
CA VAL A 82 -12.66 5.29 4.91
C VAL A 82 -12.84 4.75 6.33
N THR A 83 -11.91 5.05 7.21
CA THR A 83 -11.91 4.55 8.58
C THR A 83 -12.10 5.66 9.60
N TYR A 84 -12.70 5.30 10.73
CA TYR A 84 -13.15 6.26 11.74
C TYR A 84 -12.75 5.80 13.15
N ASN A 85 -12.53 6.77 14.04
CA ASN A 85 -12.32 6.54 15.46
C ASN A 85 -13.66 6.32 16.21
N GLN A 86 -13.59 6.16 17.51
CA GLN A 86 -14.77 5.96 18.37
C GLN A 86 -15.73 7.15 18.42
N TYR A 87 -15.29 8.33 18.03
CA TYR A 87 -16.09 9.57 17.99
C TYR A 87 -16.71 9.81 16.60
N GLY A 88 -16.43 8.93 15.63
CA GLY A 88 -16.91 9.06 14.26
C GLY A 88 -16.05 9.99 13.37
N GLU A 89 -14.92 10.42 13.86
CA GLU A 89 -13.98 11.24 13.09
C GLU A 89 -13.14 10.36 12.17
N LYS A 90 -12.89 10.84 10.93
CA LYS A 90 -12.05 10.15 9.96
C LYS A 90 -10.61 10.06 10.46
N VAL A 91 -10.04 8.86 10.49
CA VAL A 91 -8.64 8.61 10.86
C VAL A 91 -7.77 8.23 9.66
N GLY A 92 -8.37 7.76 8.58
CA GLY A 92 -7.61 7.43 7.37
C GLY A 92 -8.48 6.92 6.24
N GLU A 93 -7.85 6.77 5.09
CA GLU A 93 -8.43 6.09 3.92
C GLU A 93 -7.35 5.34 3.16
N ASP A 94 -7.75 4.33 2.42
CA ASP A 94 -6.91 3.64 1.44
C ASP A 94 -7.72 3.32 0.20
N VAL A 95 -7.06 3.40 -0.95
CA VAL A 95 -7.66 3.23 -2.27
C VAL A 95 -6.82 2.25 -3.07
N LYS A 96 -7.48 1.29 -3.69
CA LYS A 96 -6.88 0.40 -4.69
C LYS A 96 -7.64 0.55 -6.00
N ARG A 97 -6.93 0.48 -7.11
CA ARG A 97 -7.53 0.57 -8.44
C ARG A 97 -7.14 -0.63 -9.29
N THR A 98 -8.08 -1.01 -10.16
CA THR A 98 -7.77 -1.98 -11.21
C THR A 98 -6.84 -1.31 -12.20
N ALA A 99 -5.62 -1.85 -12.32
CA ALA A 99 -4.62 -1.37 -13.25
C ALA A 99 -4.84 -1.94 -14.66
N GLY A 100 -4.38 -1.18 -15.66
CA GLY A 100 -4.19 -1.63 -17.03
C GLY A 100 -2.91 -2.45 -17.22
N GLU A 101 -2.42 -2.48 -18.45
CA GLU A 101 -1.12 -3.11 -18.77
C GLU A 101 0.03 -2.26 -18.22
N PRO A 102 1.15 -2.88 -17.80
CA PRO A 102 2.34 -2.17 -17.33
C PRO A 102 2.86 -1.19 -18.39
N ALA A 103 3.16 0.03 -17.99
CA ALA A 103 3.64 1.09 -18.88
C ALA A 103 4.77 1.94 -18.28
N GLN A 104 4.95 1.88 -16.97
CA GLN A 104 5.92 2.68 -16.24
C GLN A 104 6.57 1.85 -15.14
N MET A 105 7.80 2.21 -14.78
CA MET A 105 8.48 1.73 -13.59
C MET A 105 8.57 2.85 -12.55
N LYS A 106 8.32 2.51 -11.31
CA LYS A 106 8.56 3.39 -10.17
C LYS A 106 9.62 2.76 -9.27
N PHE A 107 10.56 3.58 -8.84
CA PHE A 107 11.57 3.20 -7.87
C PHE A 107 11.29 3.91 -6.55
N SER A 108 11.50 3.21 -5.44
CA SER A 108 11.66 3.83 -4.14
C SER A 108 12.89 3.24 -3.46
N VAL A 109 13.64 4.08 -2.78
CA VAL A 109 14.83 3.68 -2.03
C VAL A 109 14.60 4.00 -0.56
N GLU A 110 14.81 3.01 0.29
CA GLU A 110 14.67 3.16 1.75
C GLU A 110 15.97 2.73 2.42
N THR A 111 16.43 3.55 3.35
CA THR A 111 17.53 3.24 4.24
C THR A 111 17.00 3.25 5.67
N PRO A 112 17.02 2.11 6.40
CA PRO A 112 16.38 2.00 7.72
C PRO A 112 16.90 2.98 8.74
N ASP A 113 18.19 3.31 8.64
CA ASP A 113 18.93 4.06 9.66
C ASP A 113 19.21 5.53 9.27
N HIS A 114 18.78 5.96 8.07
CA HIS A 114 19.07 7.30 7.59
C HIS A 114 17.84 7.98 6.99
N GLU A 115 17.67 9.25 7.30
CA GLU A 115 16.69 10.09 6.63
C GLU A 115 17.14 10.38 5.17
N PRO A 116 16.19 10.47 4.24
CA PRO A 116 16.50 10.88 2.87
C PRO A 116 17.22 12.23 2.86
N ILE A 117 18.35 12.31 2.16
CA ILE A 117 19.09 13.56 2.03
C ILE A 117 18.76 14.25 0.71
N ALA A 118 18.70 15.57 0.76
CA ALA A 118 18.64 16.38 -0.46
C ALA A 118 19.92 16.17 -1.28
N CYS A 119 19.78 16.07 -2.60
CA CYS A 119 20.92 15.99 -3.48
C CYS A 119 21.81 17.22 -3.31
N MET A 120 23.09 17.02 -2.97
CA MET A 120 24.07 18.09 -2.81
C MET A 120 24.84 18.36 -4.10
N VAL A 121 24.53 17.68 -5.20
CA VAL A 121 25.20 17.83 -6.48
C VAL A 121 24.37 18.72 -7.39
N GLU A 122 25.00 19.80 -7.91
CA GLU A 122 24.34 20.72 -8.85
C GLU A 122 23.85 19.97 -10.11
N GLY A 123 22.54 20.05 -10.41
CA GLY A 123 21.90 19.35 -11.52
C GLY A 123 21.33 17.97 -11.20
N CYS A 124 21.42 17.49 -9.96
CA CYS A 124 20.74 16.30 -9.51
C CYS A 124 19.25 16.58 -9.31
N THR A 125 18.41 15.90 -10.06
CA THR A 125 16.94 16.00 -9.95
C THR A 125 16.33 14.80 -9.24
N ASP A 126 17.16 13.90 -8.71
CA ASP A 126 16.72 12.63 -8.14
C ASP A 126 16.23 12.80 -6.70
N GLU A 127 14.96 12.50 -6.48
CA GLU A 127 14.33 12.43 -5.15
C GLU A 127 14.75 11.17 -4.38
N HIS A 128 15.63 10.33 -4.95
CA HIS A 128 16.01 9.03 -4.43
C HIS A 128 17.42 8.96 -3.83
N ASN A 129 18.00 10.10 -3.51
CA ASN A 129 19.31 10.13 -2.87
C ASN A 129 19.20 9.64 -1.42
N VAL A 130 20.01 8.67 -1.08
CA VAL A 130 20.14 8.12 0.25
C VAL A 130 21.60 8.15 0.68
N LEU A 131 21.84 8.35 1.97
CA LEU A 131 23.16 8.25 2.56
C LEU A 131 23.41 6.78 2.94
N LEU A 132 24.56 6.26 2.54
CA LEU A 132 25.08 4.98 3.02
C LEU A 132 26.46 5.20 3.62
N ASN A 133 26.68 4.68 4.81
CA ASN A 133 28.02 4.65 5.42
C ASN A 133 28.82 3.50 4.80
N ALA A 134 30.07 3.75 4.46
CA ALA A 134 30.96 2.72 3.94
C ALA A 134 31.57 1.86 5.06
N ASP A 135 30.74 1.29 5.93
CA ASP A 135 31.12 0.49 7.10
C ASP A 135 30.92 -1.01 6.90
N GLY A 136 30.34 -1.42 5.75
CA GLY A 136 30.02 -2.81 5.43
C GLY A 136 28.74 -3.34 6.07
N ASN A 137 27.98 -2.49 6.76
CA ASN A 137 26.73 -2.87 7.44
C ASN A 137 25.51 -2.16 6.89
N ASP A 138 25.67 -0.95 6.34
CA ASP A 138 24.56 -0.18 5.79
C ASP A 138 23.98 -0.81 4.54
N LEU A 139 22.64 -0.76 4.45
CA LEU A 139 21.86 -1.31 3.35
C LEU A 139 20.90 -0.26 2.80
N ALA A 140 20.73 -0.23 1.49
CA ALA A 140 19.61 0.43 0.83
C ALA A 140 18.65 -0.61 0.26
N PHE A 141 17.37 -0.46 0.55
CA PHE A 141 16.30 -1.30 -0.01
C PHE A 141 15.70 -0.57 -1.21
N ILE A 142 15.83 -1.18 -2.37
CA ILE A 142 15.28 -0.65 -3.61
C ILE A 142 14.01 -1.44 -3.95
N THR A 143 12.88 -0.75 -3.90
CA THR A 143 11.60 -1.32 -4.33
C THR A 143 11.30 -0.84 -5.74
N VAL A 144 11.02 -1.77 -6.64
CA VAL A 144 10.60 -1.49 -8.01
C VAL A 144 9.15 -1.91 -8.16
N SER A 145 8.29 -0.98 -8.57
CA SER A 145 6.88 -1.23 -8.86
C SER A 145 6.60 -0.97 -10.34
N LEU A 146 5.86 -1.88 -10.99
CA LEU A 146 5.32 -1.65 -12.31
C LEU A 146 3.96 -0.97 -12.21
N LEU A 147 3.80 0.11 -12.95
CA LEU A 147 2.58 0.91 -12.97
C LEU A 147 1.98 0.93 -14.38
N ASP A 148 0.67 1.07 -14.46
CA ASP A 148 0.01 1.34 -15.73
C ASP A 148 0.22 2.82 -16.18
N LYS A 149 -0.36 3.17 -17.32
CA LYS A 149 -0.27 4.54 -17.85
C LYS A 149 -0.89 5.62 -16.95
N ASP A 150 -1.77 5.23 -16.05
CA ASP A 150 -2.48 6.12 -15.12
C ASP A 150 -1.83 6.13 -13.72
N GLY A 151 -0.70 5.41 -13.55
CA GLY A 151 0.07 5.34 -12.31
C GLY A 151 -0.48 4.35 -11.28
N ASN A 152 -1.38 3.45 -11.68
CA ASN A 152 -1.86 2.40 -10.80
C ASN A 152 -0.89 1.22 -10.77
N GLU A 153 -0.66 0.66 -9.61
CA GLU A 153 0.21 -0.52 -9.44
C GLU A 153 -0.35 -1.75 -10.17
N CYS A 154 0.51 -2.45 -10.91
CA CYS A 154 0.20 -3.67 -11.66
C CYS A 154 0.64 -4.90 -10.84
N PRO A 155 -0.13 -5.38 -9.86
CA PRO A 155 0.30 -6.40 -8.92
C PRO A 155 0.40 -7.81 -9.53
N LEU A 156 -0.03 -7.98 -10.76
CA LEU A 156 0.03 -9.24 -11.51
C LEU A 156 1.02 -9.18 -12.67
N ALA A 157 1.79 -8.10 -12.79
CA ALA A 157 2.84 -7.99 -13.77
C ALA A 157 3.97 -9.00 -13.48
N ASP A 158 4.46 -9.68 -14.51
CA ASP A 158 5.51 -10.70 -14.45
C ASP A 158 6.65 -10.39 -15.44
N ASP A 159 6.83 -9.11 -15.75
CA ASP A 159 7.86 -8.63 -16.65
C ASP A 159 9.26 -8.90 -16.09
N GLU A 160 10.19 -9.33 -16.94
CA GLU A 160 11.59 -9.52 -16.58
C GLU A 160 12.29 -8.16 -16.41
N LEU A 161 12.94 -7.96 -15.28
CA LEU A 161 13.70 -6.74 -14.97
C LEU A 161 15.20 -7.05 -14.91
N THR A 162 16.00 -6.20 -15.54
CA THR A 162 17.47 -6.26 -15.46
C THR A 162 17.98 -5.09 -14.62
N PHE A 163 18.85 -5.40 -13.67
CA PHE A 163 19.47 -4.41 -12.79
C PHE A 163 20.96 -4.27 -13.11
N GLU A 164 21.44 -3.04 -13.15
CA GLU A 164 22.86 -2.72 -13.31
C GLU A 164 23.27 -1.74 -12.22
N VAL A 165 24.37 -2.04 -11.53
CA VAL A 165 24.96 -1.14 -10.53
C VAL A 165 26.28 -0.63 -11.08
N LYS A 166 26.48 0.70 -11.07
CA LYS A 166 27.71 1.37 -11.48
C LYS A 166 28.28 2.17 -10.31
N GLY A 167 29.59 2.07 -10.12
CA GLY A 167 30.31 2.80 -9.07
C GLY A 167 30.87 1.91 -7.99
N ALA A 168 31.02 2.46 -6.79
CA ALA A 168 31.66 1.77 -5.65
C ALA A 168 30.76 0.76 -4.92
N GLY A 169 29.47 0.74 -5.24
CA GLY A 169 28.52 -0.23 -4.68
C GLY A 169 28.55 -1.58 -5.40
N THR A 170 28.08 -2.62 -4.71
CA THR A 170 27.84 -3.95 -5.28
C THR A 170 26.38 -4.36 -5.04
N PHE A 171 25.86 -5.17 -5.97
CA PHE A 171 24.50 -5.73 -5.89
C PHE A 171 24.55 -7.13 -5.29
#